data_6451783799aeb9f294fddbeb3a50a2b3
#
_entry.id   6451783799aeb9f294fddbeb3a50a2b3
#
_cell.length_a   1.000
_cell.length_b   1.000
_cell.length_c   1.000
_cell.angle_alpha   90.00
_cell.angle_beta   90.00
_cell.angle_gamma   90.00
#
_symmetry.space_group_name_H-M   'P 1'
#
loop_
_entity.id
_entity.type
_entity.pdbx_description
1 polymer ?
#
loop_
_entity_poly.entity_id
_entity_poly.type
_entity_poly.pdbx_seq_one_letter_code
_entity_poly.pdbx_strand_id
1 'polypeptide(L)'
;ELIRKGVSTAKITLKQEEYTGQSHDVVLDMPGEVDEYIAFTAHYDSTPLSQGAYDNMSGSAGLLGIAEHFASYPHRYGLRFIWCGSEERGLLGSKAYCADEEKLKNCVLNINLDMIGCIMGKFISCVTGEEKLCHYISYLGDELGFPVEVKQDVYSSDSTPFADKGIPAVSFARIASHQTGTIHNRYDTMALMKGEQMAADTAFLIAFAERMANAVRCPVAREMPENMKEKLDIY
;
A
#
# COMPACT_ATOMS: atom_id res chain seq x y z
N GLU A 1 36.61 -6.09 -1.43
CA GLU A 1 37.84 -6.80 -1.83
C GLU A 1 38.79 -5.89 -2.61
N LEU A 2 38.36 -5.19 -3.68
CA LEU A 2 39.21 -4.32 -4.51
C LEU A 2 39.84 -3.18 -3.70
N ILE A 3 39.08 -2.54 -2.79
CA ILE A 3 39.61 -1.49 -1.91
C ILE A 3 40.76 -2.04 -1.01
N ARG A 4 40.59 -3.25 -0.49
CA ARG A 4 41.67 -3.93 0.31
C ARG A 4 42.92 -4.22 -0.51
N LYS A 5 42.79 -4.35 -1.84
CA LYS A 5 43.92 -4.53 -2.79
C LYS A 5 44.53 -3.18 -3.24
N GLY A 6 44.13 -2.06 -2.62
CA GLY A 6 44.72 -0.75 -2.90
C GLY A 6 44.12 -0.05 -4.15
N VAL A 7 43.00 -0.54 -4.68
CA VAL A 7 42.32 0.14 -5.80
C VAL A 7 41.63 1.39 -5.25
N SER A 8 42.04 2.55 -5.74
CA SER A 8 41.55 3.86 -5.29
C SER A 8 40.64 4.55 -6.30
N THR A 9 40.48 4.00 -7.50
CA THR A 9 39.67 4.59 -8.56
C THR A 9 38.80 3.55 -9.25
N ALA A 10 37.61 3.94 -9.67
CA ALA A 10 36.73 3.15 -10.52
C ALA A 10 36.21 4.02 -11.68
N LYS A 11 36.06 3.44 -12.86
CA LYS A 11 35.43 4.07 -13.99
C LYS A 11 34.08 3.38 -14.26
N ILE A 12 33.01 4.15 -14.22
CA ILE A 12 31.66 3.70 -14.59
C ILE A 12 31.32 4.36 -15.93
N THR A 13 30.90 3.55 -16.89
CA THR A 13 30.38 4.06 -18.17
C THR A 13 28.95 3.56 -18.30
N LEU A 14 27.98 4.48 -18.30
CA LEU A 14 26.56 4.20 -18.49
C LEU A 14 26.18 4.66 -19.91
N LYS A 15 25.55 3.77 -20.65
CA LYS A 15 24.88 4.10 -21.93
C LYS A 15 23.41 3.78 -21.73
N GLN A 16 22.58 4.79 -21.80
CA GLN A 16 21.11 4.62 -21.69
C GLN A 16 20.44 5.47 -22.75
N GLU A 17 19.29 4.99 -23.19
CA GLU A 17 18.39 5.71 -24.07
C GLU A 17 17.24 6.28 -23.26
N GLU A 18 16.84 7.50 -23.56
CA GLU A 18 15.65 8.12 -22.98
C GLU A 18 14.48 7.92 -23.96
N TYR A 19 13.34 7.56 -23.42
CA TYR A 19 12.11 7.45 -24.18
C TYR A 19 10.91 7.93 -23.34
N THR A 20 9.88 8.41 -24.03
CA THR A 20 8.61 8.75 -23.41
C THR A 20 7.70 7.53 -23.45
N GLY A 21 7.18 7.15 -22.29
CA GLY A 21 6.21 6.07 -22.15
C GLY A 21 4.89 6.57 -21.56
N GLN A 22 3.88 5.71 -21.60
CA GLN A 22 2.62 5.92 -20.92
C GLN A 22 2.41 4.82 -19.88
N SER A 23 1.85 5.19 -18.74
CA SER A 23 1.41 4.27 -17.70
C SER A 23 -0.07 4.52 -17.41
N HIS A 24 -0.74 3.57 -16.79
CA HIS A 24 -2.16 3.63 -16.50
C HIS A 24 -2.43 3.12 -15.10
N ASP A 25 -3.42 3.70 -14.44
CA ASP A 25 -4.06 3.09 -13.27
C ASP A 25 -5.29 2.31 -13.75
N VAL A 26 -5.54 1.18 -13.11
CA VAL A 26 -6.78 0.43 -13.30
C VAL A 26 -7.70 0.73 -12.13
N VAL A 27 -8.92 1.18 -12.40
CA VAL A 27 -9.87 1.61 -11.37
C VAL A 27 -11.14 0.80 -11.44
N LEU A 28 -11.59 0.29 -10.30
CA LEU A 28 -12.88 -0.34 -10.11
C LEU A 28 -13.66 0.43 -9.05
N ASP A 29 -14.84 0.93 -9.42
CA ASP A 29 -15.75 1.61 -8.51
C ASP A 29 -16.91 0.69 -8.10
N MET A 30 -17.17 0.62 -6.80
CA MET A 30 -18.35 -0.01 -6.22
C MET A 30 -19.15 1.06 -5.46
N PRO A 31 -20.31 1.50 -5.97
CA PRO A 31 -21.14 2.52 -5.31
C PRO A 31 -21.64 2.02 -3.94
N GLY A 32 -21.59 2.88 -2.93
CA GLY A 32 -22.16 2.62 -1.61
C GLY A 32 -23.54 3.27 -1.43
N GLU A 33 -24.00 3.30 -0.18
CA GLU A 33 -25.25 3.98 0.23
C GLU A 33 -25.06 5.50 0.37
N VAL A 34 -23.80 5.94 0.57
CA VAL A 34 -23.42 7.36 0.72
C VAL A 34 -22.42 7.75 -0.37
N ASP A 35 -22.30 9.07 -0.60
CA ASP A 35 -21.41 9.61 -1.63
C ASP A 35 -19.93 9.53 -1.28
N GLU A 36 -19.61 9.41 0.02
CA GLU A 36 -18.24 9.23 0.46
C GLU A 36 -17.74 7.83 0.12
N TYR A 37 -16.45 7.74 -0.15
CA TYR A 37 -15.80 6.47 -0.50
C TYR A 37 -14.48 6.26 0.22
N ILE A 38 -14.10 4.98 0.32
CA ILE A 38 -12.79 4.52 0.76
C ILE A 38 -11.99 4.09 -0.47
N ALA A 39 -10.78 4.65 -0.62
CA ALA A 39 -9.86 4.25 -1.66
C ALA A 39 -9.00 3.08 -1.18
N PHE A 40 -8.90 2.04 -1.99
CA PHE A 40 -7.98 0.93 -1.80
C PHE A 40 -6.93 0.98 -2.91
N THR A 41 -5.66 0.92 -2.53
CA THR A 41 -4.55 1.03 -3.48
C THR A 41 -3.57 -0.13 -3.35
N ALA A 42 -2.98 -0.52 -4.47
CA ALA A 42 -1.80 -1.37 -4.56
C ALA A 42 -1.17 -1.16 -5.94
N HIS A 43 0.15 -1.09 -6.05
CA HIS A 43 0.73 -1.01 -7.38
C HIS A 43 0.84 -2.40 -8.03
N TYR A 44 0.87 -2.41 -9.37
CA TYR A 44 0.95 -3.63 -10.16
C TYR A 44 2.20 -3.70 -11.05
N ASP A 45 3.00 -2.65 -11.05
CA ASP A 45 4.30 -2.66 -11.70
C ASP A 45 5.40 -3.23 -10.79
N SER A 46 6.55 -3.47 -11.36
CA SER A 46 7.76 -3.88 -10.65
C SER A 46 8.99 -3.32 -11.33
N THR A 47 10.15 -3.41 -10.68
CA THR A 47 11.41 -2.99 -11.29
C THR A 47 11.81 -3.91 -12.45
N PRO A 48 12.59 -3.42 -13.46
CA PRO A 48 12.91 -4.20 -14.66
C PRO A 48 13.64 -5.53 -14.45
N LEU A 49 14.26 -5.72 -13.28
CA LEU A 49 15.01 -6.94 -12.95
C LEU A 49 14.26 -7.87 -12.00
N SER A 50 13.04 -7.52 -11.61
CA SER A 50 12.21 -8.25 -10.66
C SER A 50 11.03 -8.91 -11.38
N GLN A 51 10.55 -10.04 -10.85
CA GLN A 51 9.23 -10.59 -11.22
C GLN A 51 8.12 -9.86 -10.46
N GLY A 52 8.45 -9.17 -9.34
CA GLY A 52 7.49 -8.43 -8.54
C GLY A 52 6.42 -9.30 -7.88
N ALA A 53 6.76 -10.54 -7.54
CA ALA A 53 5.78 -11.43 -6.92
C ALA A 53 5.41 -10.98 -5.51
N TYR A 54 6.38 -10.53 -4.74
CA TYR A 54 6.22 -9.95 -3.43
C TYR A 54 5.97 -8.44 -3.53
N ASP A 55 6.78 -7.74 -4.30
CA ASP A 55 6.73 -6.30 -4.52
C ASP A 55 6.35 -5.95 -5.98
N ASN A 56 5.02 -5.73 -6.32
CA ASN A 56 3.89 -5.81 -5.40
C ASN A 56 2.68 -6.53 -6.03
N MET A 57 2.92 -7.61 -6.77
CA MET A 57 1.81 -8.44 -7.25
C MET A 57 1.01 -9.05 -6.08
N SER A 58 1.68 -9.22 -4.92
CA SER A 58 1.03 -9.70 -3.70
C SER A 58 -0.04 -8.72 -3.19
N GLY A 59 0.27 -7.43 -3.09
CA GLY A 59 -0.71 -6.40 -2.74
C GLY A 59 -1.82 -6.29 -3.77
N SER A 60 -1.46 -6.33 -5.06
CA SER A 60 -2.43 -6.32 -6.17
C SER A 60 -3.39 -7.51 -6.12
N ALA A 61 -2.91 -8.71 -5.81
CA ALA A 61 -3.76 -9.90 -5.66
C ALA A 61 -4.63 -9.81 -4.39
N GLY A 62 -4.09 -9.30 -3.27
CA GLY A 62 -4.86 -9.04 -2.06
C GLY A 62 -5.99 -8.02 -2.30
N LEU A 63 -5.68 -6.96 -3.04
CA LEU A 63 -6.66 -5.95 -3.44
C LEU A 63 -7.80 -6.57 -4.26
N LEU A 64 -7.48 -7.47 -5.20
CA LEU A 64 -8.47 -8.22 -5.97
C LEU A 64 -9.33 -9.11 -5.07
N GLY A 65 -8.72 -9.80 -4.10
CA GLY A 65 -9.46 -10.63 -3.13
C GLY A 65 -10.43 -9.82 -2.26
N ILE A 66 -10.05 -8.61 -1.84
CA ILE A 66 -10.94 -7.68 -1.13
C ILE A 66 -12.09 -7.22 -2.05
N ALA A 67 -11.79 -6.87 -3.30
CA ALA A 67 -12.80 -6.47 -4.27
C ALA A 67 -13.81 -7.60 -4.55
N GLU A 68 -13.34 -8.84 -4.71
CA GLU A 68 -14.19 -10.02 -4.88
C GLU A 68 -15.12 -10.23 -3.68
N HIS A 69 -14.62 -10.08 -2.46
CA HIS A 69 -15.43 -10.16 -1.26
C HIS A 69 -16.57 -9.14 -1.27
N PHE A 70 -16.27 -7.87 -1.55
CA PHE A 70 -17.27 -6.80 -1.56
C PHE A 70 -18.20 -6.83 -2.76
N ALA A 71 -17.91 -7.57 -3.81
CA ALA A 71 -18.85 -7.77 -4.91
C ALA A 71 -20.18 -8.42 -4.46
N SER A 72 -20.17 -9.14 -3.35
CA SER A 72 -21.36 -9.78 -2.76
C SER A 72 -21.66 -9.37 -1.32
N TYR A 73 -20.82 -8.53 -0.72
CA TYR A 73 -20.97 -8.07 0.66
C TYR A 73 -21.46 -6.62 0.69
N PRO A 74 -22.53 -6.30 1.45
CA PRO A 74 -23.07 -4.95 1.50
C PRO A 74 -22.06 -3.99 2.16
N HIS A 75 -22.02 -2.76 1.65
CA HIS A 75 -21.17 -1.71 2.18
C HIS A 75 -21.86 -0.35 2.11
N ARG A 76 -21.67 0.44 3.17
CA ARG A 76 -22.27 1.78 3.29
C ARG A 76 -21.50 2.82 2.49
N TYR A 77 -20.17 2.86 2.65
CA TYR A 77 -19.30 3.74 1.86
C TYR A 77 -19.08 3.16 0.47
N GLY A 78 -18.95 4.03 -0.54
CA GLY A 78 -18.42 3.62 -1.82
C GLY A 78 -17.01 3.03 -1.64
N LEU A 79 -16.64 2.06 -2.48
CA LEU A 79 -15.30 1.47 -2.48
C LEU A 79 -14.68 1.71 -3.84
N ARG A 80 -13.47 2.24 -3.87
CA ARG A 80 -12.71 2.48 -5.09
C ARG A 80 -11.39 1.76 -5.00
N PHE A 81 -11.23 0.75 -5.83
CA PHE A 81 -10.01 -0.04 -5.94
C PHE A 81 -9.16 0.51 -7.07
N ILE A 82 -7.90 0.79 -6.79
CA ILE A 82 -6.97 1.44 -7.71
C ILE A 82 -5.69 0.61 -7.75
N TRP A 83 -5.47 -0.08 -8.85
CA TRP A 83 -4.18 -0.69 -9.14
C TRP A 83 -3.31 0.38 -9.80
N CYS A 84 -2.34 0.89 -9.03
CA CYS A 84 -1.48 2.00 -9.44
C CYS A 84 -0.38 1.52 -10.38
N GLY A 85 -0.12 2.26 -11.45
CA GLY A 85 0.98 1.99 -12.36
C GLY A 85 2.18 2.89 -12.10
N SER A 86 3.39 2.36 -12.36
CA SER A 86 4.64 3.11 -12.21
C SER A 86 4.90 3.66 -10.79
N GLU A 87 4.58 2.89 -9.78
CA GLU A 87 4.95 3.17 -8.39
C GLU A 87 6.46 3.20 -8.24
N GLU A 88 7.14 2.19 -8.78
CA GLU A 88 8.59 1.97 -8.79
C GLU A 88 9.40 3.06 -9.54
N ARG A 89 8.68 3.95 -10.19
CA ARG A 89 9.22 5.15 -10.85
C ARG A 89 8.99 6.43 -10.05
N GLY A 90 8.58 6.32 -8.80
CA GLY A 90 8.33 7.42 -7.88
C GLY A 90 6.86 7.77 -7.70
N LEU A 91 6.00 6.77 -7.48
CA LEU A 91 4.58 6.92 -7.18
C LEU A 91 3.79 7.62 -8.31
N LEU A 92 4.15 7.38 -9.58
CA LEU A 92 3.61 8.20 -10.69
C LEU A 92 2.10 8.03 -10.85
N GLY A 93 1.57 6.81 -10.75
CA GLY A 93 0.14 6.55 -10.86
C GLY A 93 -0.66 7.22 -9.75
N SER A 94 -0.34 6.93 -8.50
CA SER A 94 -1.03 7.52 -7.36
C SER A 94 -0.89 9.04 -7.29
N LYS A 95 0.26 9.61 -7.67
CA LYS A 95 0.45 11.06 -7.81
C LYS A 95 -0.46 11.65 -8.90
N ALA A 96 -0.53 11.01 -10.08
CA ALA A 96 -1.39 11.44 -11.16
C ALA A 96 -2.87 11.33 -10.78
N TYR A 97 -3.25 10.27 -10.09
CA TYR A 97 -4.59 10.11 -9.55
C TYR A 97 -4.95 11.22 -8.57
N CYS A 98 -4.06 11.49 -7.59
CA CYS A 98 -4.25 12.48 -6.55
C CYS A 98 -4.12 13.95 -7.03
N ALA A 99 -3.61 14.18 -8.23
CA ALA A 99 -3.59 15.51 -8.85
C ALA A 99 -5.00 15.99 -9.26
N ASP A 100 -5.96 15.10 -9.41
CA ASP A 100 -7.35 15.41 -9.71
C ASP A 100 -8.15 15.55 -8.40
N GLU A 101 -8.32 16.78 -7.94
CA GLU A 101 -9.01 17.08 -6.68
C GLU A 101 -10.49 16.66 -6.68
N GLU A 102 -11.15 16.65 -7.84
CA GLU A 102 -12.56 16.20 -7.94
C GLU A 102 -12.67 14.69 -7.63
N LYS A 103 -11.67 13.88 -8.04
CA LYS A 103 -11.62 12.48 -7.66
C LYS A 103 -11.47 12.27 -6.17
N LEU A 104 -10.81 13.19 -5.46
CA LEU A 104 -10.52 13.06 -4.03
C LEU A 104 -11.60 13.65 -3.13
N LYS A 105 -12.53 14.44 -3.68
CA LYS A 105 -13.48 15.24 -2.93
C LYS A 105 -14.21 14.48 -1.82
N ASN A 106 -14.69 13.28 -2.14
CA ASN A 106 -15.46 12.43 -1.22
C ASN A 106 -14.63 11.24 -0.68
N CYS A 107 -13.32 11.23 -0.89
CA CYS A 107 -12.44 10.21 -0.32
C CYS A 107 -12.26 10.45 1.19
N VAL A 108 -12.60 9.48 2.03
CA VAL A 108 -12.51 9.63 3.49
C VAL A 108 -11.34 8.87 4.11
N LEU A 109 -10.82 7.86 3.42
CA LEU A 109 -9.71 7.02 3.88
C LEU A 109 -9.04 6.37 2.67
N ASN A 110 -7.72 6.26 2.70
CA ASN A 110 -6.97 5.37 1.80
C ASN A 110 -6.45 4.16 2.58
N ILE A 111 -6.61 2.98 2.00
CA ILE A 111 -6.09 1.69 2.49
C ILE A 111 -5.17 1.13 1.42
N ASN A 112 -3.89 1.09 1.70
CA ASN A 112 -2.85 0.65 0.76
C ASN A 112 -2.29 -0.71 1.16
N LEU A 113 -2.10 -1.57 0.17
CA LEU A 113 -1.51 -2.90 0.32
C LEU A 113 -0.19 -2.94 -0.45
N ASP A 114 0.89 -3.17 0.29
CA ASP A 114 2.20 -3.19 -0.32
C ASP A 114 3.08 -4.25 0.36
N MET A 115 3.35 -5.35 -0.40
CA MET A 115 4.10 -6.51 0.08
C MET A 115 3.39 -7.31 1.18
N ILE A 116 2.34 -8.04 0.85
CA ILE A 116 1.66 -8.98 1.77
C ILE A 116 1.97 -10.45 1.42
N GLY A 117 1.59 -11.40 2.25
CA GLY A 117 1.61 -12.84 1.94
C GLY A 117 3.00 -13.51 1.87
N CYS A 118 4.08 -12.82 2.25
CA CYS A 118 5.41 -13.40 2.29
C CYS A 118 5.50 -14.53 3.32
N ILE A 119 6.24 -15.59 2.97
CA ILE A 119 6.39 -16.81 3.81
C ILE A 119 6.90 -16.53 5.22
N MET A 120 7.68 -15.47 5.39
CA MET A 120 8.24 -15.03 6.69
C MET A 120 8.20 -13.51 6.78
N GLY A 121 7.91 -13.00 7.94
CA GLY A 121 7.91 -11.56 8.19
C GLY A 121 6.91 -11.14 9.24
N LYS A 122 7.00 -9.89 9.63
CA LYS A 122 6.03 -9.26 10.53
C LYS A 122 4.98 -8.55 9.70
N PHE A 123 3.71 -8.78 10.02
CA PHE A 123 2.65 -7.95 9.46
C PHE A 123 2.63 -6.62 10.19
N ILE A 124 2.72 -5.55 9.42
CA ILE A 124 2.75 -4.18 9.94
C ILE A 124 1.58 -3.38 9.39
N SER A 125 1.19 -2.38 10.16
CA SER A 125 0.30 -1.31 9.73
C SER A 125 0.99 0.02 10.00
N CYS A 126 1.12 0.84 8.97
CA CYS A 126 1.67 2.18 9.05
C CYS A 126 0.57 3.20 8.80
N VAL A 127 0.21 3.97 9.83
CA VAL A 127 -0.89 4.93 9.79
C VAL A 127 -0.35 6.33 9.56
N THR A 128 -0.67 6.92 8.43
CA THR A 128 -0.45 8.34 8.13
C THR A 128 -1.77 9.09 8.36
N GLY A 129 -2.04 9.40 9.61
CA GLY A 129 -3.29 9.97 10.07
C GLY A 129 -3.34 10.05 11.60
N GLU A 130 -4.54 10.12 12.17
CA GLU A 130 -4.73 10.17 13.62
C GLU A 130 -4.25 8.88 14.32
N GLU A 131 -3.57 9.03 15.46
CA GLU A 131 -3.06 7.92 16.27
C GLU A 131 -4.16 6.97 16.77
N LYS A 132 -5.40 7.44 16.93
CA LYS A 132 -6.52 6.58 17.32
C LYS A 132 -6.77 5.42 16.33
N LEU A 133 -6.42 5.59 15.05
CA LEU A 133 -6.51 4.50 14.09
C LEU A 133 -5.49 3.40 14.38
N CYS A 134 -4.30 3.76 14.90
CA CYS A 134 -3.33 2.78 15.37
C CYS A 134 -3.92 1.90 16.48
N HIS A 135 -4.57 2.52 17.47
CA HIS A 135 -5.21 1.79 18.56
C HIS A 135 -6.33 0.88 18.05
N TYR A 136 -7.14 1.39 17.12
CA TYR A 136 -8.22 0.60 16.53
C TYR A 136 -7.69 -0.66 15.82
N ILE A 137 -6.64 -0.52 15.00
CA ILE A 137 -6.03 -1.65 14.30
C ILE A 137 -5.40 -2.64 15.28
N SER A 138 -4.76 -2.17 16.35
CA SER A 138 -4.20 -3.03 17.40
C SER A 138 -5.29 -3.84 18.08
N TYR A 139 -6.40 -3.20 18.50
CA TYR A 139 -7.55 -3.90 19.10
C TYR A 139 -8.18 -4.94 18.15
N LEU A 140 -8.27 -4.62 16.86
CA LEU A 140 -8.77 -5.56 15.86
C LEU A 140 -7.83 -6.77 15.73
N GLY A 141 -6.52 -6.53 15.75
CA GLY A 141 -5.52 -7.59 15.76
C GLY A 141 -5.69 -8.53 16.96
N ASP A 142 -5.85 -7.97 18.17
CA ASP A 142 -6.08 -8.72 19.40
C ASP A 142 -7.42 -9.49 19.34
N GLU A 143 -8.49 -8.86 18.88
CA GLU A 143 -9.83 -9.47 18.73
C GLU A 143 -9.79 -10.69 17.80
N LEU A 144 -9.05 -10.60 16.71
CA LEU A 144 -8.96 -11.65 15.68
C LEU A 144 -7.83 -12.66 15.95
N GLY A 145 -7.02 -12.43 16.99
CA GLY A 145 -5.82 -13.24 17.24
C GLY A 145 -4.78 -13.14 16.11
N PHE A 146 -4.77 -12.01 15.40
CA PHE A 146 -3.87 -11.76 14.29
C PHE A 146 -2.76 -10.78 14.72
N PRO A 147 -1.49 -11.20 14.73
CA PRO A 147 -0.39 -10.36 15.19
C PRO A 147 -0.10 -9.25 14.14
N VAL A 148 -0.31 -7.99 14.53
CA VAL A 148 -0.01 -6.81 13.73
C VAL A 148 0.83 -5.83 14.55
N GLU A 149 1.94 -5.37 13.98
CA GLU A 149 2.74 -4.28 14.55
C GLU A 149 2.25 -2.96 13.95
N VAL A 150 1.73 -2.06 14.79
CA VAL A 150 1.10 -0.81 14.32
C VAL A 150 1.95 0.38 14.73
N LYS A 151 2.14 1.31 13.81
CA LYS A 151 2.83 2.57 14.07
C LYS A 151 2.17 3.74 13.34
N GLN A 152 2.26 4.92 13.94
CA GLN A 152 1.94 6.18 13.28
C GLN A 152 3.21 6.69 12.57
N ASP A 153 3.22 6.60 11.25
CA ASP A 153 4.36 7.01 10.42
C ASP A 153 3.92 7.17 8.97
N VAL A 154 4.84 7.64 8.11
CA VAL A 154 4.69 7.61 6.65
C VAL A 154 5.34 6.34 6.12
N TYR A 155 4.60 5.61 5.30
CA TYR A 155 5.12 4.48 4.53
C TYR A 155 5.22 4.91 3.07
N SER A 156 6.45 4.95 2.54
CA SER A 156 6.71 5.42 1.17
C SER A 156 6.11 4.45 0.13
N SER A 157 4.88 4.68 -0.23
CA SER A 157 4.11 3.90 -1.20
C SER A 157 2.90 4.71 -1.68
N ASP A 158 1.97 4.12 -2.42
CA ASP A 158 0.81 4.79 -3.03
C ASP A 158 -0.13 5.49 -2.04
N SER A 159 -0.02 5.21 -0.75
CA SER A 159 -0.73 5.95 0.31
C SER A 159 -0.21 7.38 0.51
N THR A 160 1.06 7.64 0.21
CA THR A 160 1.70 8.94 0.45
C THR A 160 1.04 10.09 -0.31
N PRO A 161 0.74 9.99 -1.63
CA PRO A 161 0.05 11.05 -2.35
C PRO A 161 -1.35 11.37 -1.82
N PHE A 162 -2.08 10.39 -1.28
CA PHE A 162 -3.36 10.63 -0.61
C PHE A 162 -3.17 11.40 0.70
N ALA A 163 -2.18 11.01 1.49
CA ALA A 163 -1.85 11.69 2.74
C ALA A 163 -1.42 13.14 2.51
N ASP A 164 -0.66 13.43 1.47
CA ASP A 164 -0.28 14.80 1.04
C ASP A 164 -1.52 15.68 0.75
N LYS A 165 -2.60 15.08 0.30
CA LYS A 165 -3.88 15.77 0.07
C LYS A 165 -4.77 15.82 1.31
N GLY A 166 -4.24 15.50 2.49
CA GLY A 166 -4.96 15.53 3.76
C GLY A 166 -5.95 14.37 3.96
N ILE A 167 -5.87 13.33 3.13
CA ILE A 167 -6.69 12.13 3.28
C ILE A 167 -5.94 11.18 4.22
N PRO A 168 -6.53 10.76 5.35
CA PRO A 168 -5.87 9.78 6.21
C PRO A 168 -5.61 8.49 5.43
N ALA A 169 -4.43 7.92 5.63
CA ALA A 169 -4.00 6.76 4.89
C ALA A 169 -3.42 5.70 5.84
N VAL A 170 -3.57 4.44 5.46
CA VAL A 170 -2.96 3.31 6.15
C VAL A 170 -2.37 2.35 5.13
N SER A 171 -1.09 2.04 5.30
CA SER A 171 -0.41 1.01 4.52
C SER A 171 -0.25 -0.26 5.35
N PHE A 172 -0.59 -1.39 4.74
CA PHE A 172 -0.39 -2.71 5.31
C PHE A 172 0.66 -3.46 4.50
N ALA A 173 1.58 -4.09 5.21
CA ALA A 173 2.66 -4.86 4.63
C ALA A 173 3.05 -6.04 5.52
N ARG A 174 3.64 -7.08 4.95
CA ARG A 174 4.33 -8.14 5.69
C ARG A 174 5.81 -8.06 5.41
N ILE A 175 6.53 -7.35 6.25
CA ILE A 175 7.95 -7.06 6.06
C ILE A 175 8.81 -8.25 6.45
N ALA A 176 9.43 -8.86 5.45
CA ALA A 176 10.43 -9.90 5.63
C ALA A 176 11.81 -9.31 5.99
N SER A 177 12.68 -10.11 6.60
CA SER A 177 14.05 -9.69 6.80
C SER A 177 14.80 -9.57 5.48
N HIS A 178 15.81 -8.71 5.40
CA HIS A 178 16.66 -8.54 4.20
C HIS A 178 17.32 -9.82 3.69
N GLN A 179 17.38 -10.87 4.52
CA GLN A 179 17.96 -12.16 4.13
C GLN A 179 16.92 -13.10 3.51
N THR A 180 15.62 -12.88 3.76
CA THR A 180 14.53 -13.76 3.33
C THR A 180 13.61 -13.13 2.32
N GLY A 181 13.42 -11.81 2.32
CA GLY A 181 12.60 -11.08 1.37
C GLY A 181 13.44 -9.99 0.72
N THR A 182 13.87 -10.23 -0.51
CA THR A 182 14.62 -9.25 -1.30
C THR A 182 13.72 -8.74 -2.41
N ILE A 183 13.57 -7.43 -2.49
CA ILE A 183 12.80 -6.72 -3.51
C ILE A 183 13.74 -6.08 -4.54
N HIS A 184 13.20 -5.59 -5.64
CA HIS A 184 13.92 -4.87 -6.70
C HIS A 184 15.04 -5.67 -7.37
N ASN A 185 14.93 -6.99 -7.38
CA ASN A 185 15.90 -7.89 -8.01
C ASN A 185 15.27 -9.21 -8.45
N ARG A 186 16.05 -10.03 -9.15
CA ARG A 186 15.62 -11.32 -9.73
C ARG A 186 15.16 -12.38 -8.71
N TYR A 187 15.34 -12.16 -7.42
CA TYR A 187 14.95 -13.12 -6.38
C TYR A 187 13.56 -12.82 -5.81
N ASP A 188 12.95 -11.70 -6.18
CA ASP A 188 11.53 -11.45 -5.90
C ASP A 188 10.66 -12.32 -6.81
N THR A 189 10.36 -13.50 -6.36
CA THR A 189 9.64 -14.53 -7.11
C THR A 189 8.58 -15.20 -6.23
N MET A 190 7.71 -16.02 -6.84
CA MET A 190 6.72 -16.82 -6.11
C MET A 190 7.31 -17.71 -5.01
N ALA A 191 8.61 -17.99 -5.01
CA ALA A 191 9.26 -18.72 -3.92
C ALA A 191 9.24 -17.98 -2.56
N LEU A 192 9.05 -16.66 -2.56
CA LEU A 192 8.88 -15.86 -1.35
C LEU A 192 7.46 -15.92 -0.79
N MET A 193 6.50 -16.39 -1.59
CA MET A 193 5.09 -16.32 -1.27
C MET A 193 4.58 -17.62 -0.66
N LYS A 194 3.60 -17.52 0.24
CA LYS A 194 2.89 -18.66 0.81
C LYS A 194 1.38 -18.43 0.79
N GLY A 195 0.64 -19.31 0.12
CA GLY A 195 -0.81 -19.17 -0.03
C GLY A 195 -1.57 -19.06 1.30
N GLU A 196 -1.19 -19.83 2.31
CA GLU A 196 -1.81 -19.76 3.64
C GLU A 196 -1.57 -18.39 4.31
N GLN A 197 -0.36 -17.80 4.13
CA GLN A 197 -0.05 -16.50 4.67
C GLN A 197 -0.78 -15.39 3.92
N MET A 198 -0.83 -15.51 2.59
CA MET A 198 -1.61 -14.61 1.74
C MET A 198 -3.09 -14.60 2.13
N ALA A 199 -3.66 -15.78 2.36
CA ALA A 199 -5.05 -15.90 2.81
C ALA A 199 -5.27 -15.30 4.19
N ALA A 200 -4.35 -15.52 5.15
CA ALA A 200 -4.46 -14.96 6.48
C ALA A 200 -4.34 -13.43 6.49
N ASP A 201 -3.38 -12.87 5.75
CA ASP A 201 -3.20 -11.43 5.61
C ASP A 201 -4.44 -10.78 4.96
N THR A 202 -4.93 -11.38 3.86
CA THR A 202 -6.12 -10.89 3.16
C THR A 202 -7.37 -10.99 4.02
N ALA A 203 -7.54 -12.04 4.83
CA ALA A 203 -8.67 -12.17 5.74
C ALA A 203 -8.68 -11.07 6.83
N PHE A 204 -7.52 -10.73 7.39
CA PHE A 204 -7.41 -9.60 8.31
C PHE A 204 -7.77 -8.27 7.63
N LEU A 205 -7.27 -8.06 6.41
CA LEU A 205 -7.55 -6.86 5.62
C LEU A 205 -9.03 -6.72 5.26
N ILE A 206 -9.70 -7.83 4.91
CA ILE A 206 -11.15 -7.88 4.69
C ILE A 206 -11.89 -7.48 5.97
N ALA A 207 -11.53 -8.07 7.12
CA ALA A 207 -12.17 -7.74 8.39
C ALA A 207 -12.00 -6.27 8.77
N PHE A 208 -10.84 -5.67 8.52
CA PHE A 208 -10.61 -4.24 8.70
C PHE A 208 -11.46 -3.41 7.71
N ALA A 209 -11.45 -3.79 6.44
CA ALA A 209 -12.20 -3.11 5.38
C ALA A 209 -13.71 -3.13 5.64
N GLU A 210 -14.29 -4.27 6.09
CA GLU A 210 -15.71 -4.38 6.46
C GLU A 210 -16.11 -3.39 7.54
N ARG A 211 -15.27 -3.23 8.56
CA ARG A 211 -15.54 -2.30 9.66
C ARG A 211 -15.47 -0.85 9.21
N MET A 212 -14.53 -0.51 8.33
CA MET A 212 -14.44 0.84 7.77
C MET A 212 -15.58 1.11 6.79
N ALA A 213 -15.85 0.19 5.89
CA ALA A 213 -16.86 0.31 4.83
C ALA A 213 -18.30 0.39 5.37
N ASN A 214 -18.57 -0.20 6.55
CA ASN A 214 -19.89 -0.23 7.16
C ASN A 214 -20.03 0.66 8.41
N ALA A 215 -19.00 1.43 8.76
CA ALA A 215 -19.10 2.38 9.85
C ALA A 215 -20.24 3.39 9.59
N VAL A 216 -21.02 3.69 10.61
CA VAL A 216 -22.08 4.73 10.51
C VAL A 216 -21.46 6.08 10.15
N ARG A 217 -20.26 6.32 10.65
CA ARG A 217 -19.40 7.47 10.33
C ARG A 217 -17.97 6.97 10.29
N CYS A 218 -17.19 7.40 9.29
CA CYS A 218 -15.76 7.07 9.22
C CYS A 218 -15.10 7.44 10.55
N PRO A 219 -14.45 6.48 11.23
CA PRO A 219 -13.89 6.72 12.56
C PRO A 219 -12.62 7.58 12.53
N VAL A 220 -12.10 7.87 11.34
CA VAL A 220 -10.91 8.69 11.13
C VAL A 220 -11.32 10.03 10.52
N ALA A 221 -10.91 11.13 11.13
CA ALA A 221 -11.17 12.45 10.56
C ALA A 221 -10.34 12.67 9.29
N ARG A 222 -10.94 13.32 8.30
CA ARG A 222 -10.21 13.77 7.10
C ARG A 222 -9.37 15.01 7.45
N GLU A 223 -8.40 14.80 8.31
CA GLU A 223 -7.49 15.83 8.80
C GLU A 223 -6.12 15.19 9.03
N MET A 224 -5.08 15.81 8.51
CA MET A 224 -3.71 15.34 8.69
C MET A 224 -3.11 15.99 9.95
N PRO A 225 -2.71 15.17 10.97
CA PRO A 225 -2.01 15.68 12.15
C PRO A 225 -0.70 16.39 11.79
N GLU A 226 -0.33 17.41 12.56
CA GLU A 226 0.84 18.24 12.27
C GLU A 226 2.14 17.42 12.21
N ASN A 227 2.33 16.51 13.16
CA ASN A 227 3.47 15.60 13.16
C ASN A 227 3.56 14.70 11.92
N MET A 228 2.44 14.45 11.23
CA MET A 228 2.42 13.70 9.98
C MET A 228 2.71 14.61 8.78
N LYS A 229 2.24 15.86 8.80
CA LYS A 229 2.59 16.84 7.76
C LYS A 229 4.10 17.07 7.72
N GLU A 230 4.72 17.31 8.89
CA GLU A 230 6.18 17.46 8.99
C GLU A 230 6.96 16.26 8.42
N LYS A 231 6.42 15.05 8.58
CA LYS A 231 7.03 13.84 7.99
C LYS A 231 6.80 13.76 6.48
N LEU A 232 5.62 14.12 6.00
CA LEU A 232 5.29 14.12 4.58
C LEU A 232 6.14 15.12 3.78
N ASP A 233 6.48 16.26 4.37
CA ASP A 233 7.36 17.28 3.75
C ASP A 233 8.78 16.76 3.44
N ILE A 234 9.16 15.61 4.00
CA ILE A 234 10.47 14.99 3.77
C ILE A 234 10.44 14.00 2.59
N TYR A 235 9.25 13.56 2.18
CA TYR A 235 9.03 12.60 1.08
C TYR A 235 8.71 13.29 -0.24
#